data_babc719592e26dbc43d5b627d526715d
#
_entry.id   babc719592e26dbc43d5b627d526715d
#
_cell.length_a   1.000
_cell.length_b   1.000
_cell.length_c   1.000
_cell.angle_alpha   90.00
_cell.angle_beta   90.00
_cell.angle_gamma   90.00
#
_symmetry.space_group_name_H-M   'P 1'
#
loop_
_entity.id
_entity.type
_entity.pdbx_description
1 polymer ?
#
loop_
_entity_poly.entity_id
_entity_poly.type
_entity_poly.pdbx_seq_one_letter_code
_entity_poly.pdbx_strand_id
1 'polypeptide(L)'
;MKKLLVFTCLIAAALVASAQTRKVSVLGDSYSTFKGYNPEGYAPFYPDANNDVKEVDQTWWSLYIKAKGYQLEQNNSWGGTTICGTGYFKRDASASAFTIRVDLLGDPDIIFLFGGTNDAWAGSPVGEYQYADWTKEDCMNFRPALACLLDALQKRYPKAKIYSILNSELREEINESMRVVCRHYGIQLIELHDIDKQNGHPSISGMQSICDQLLEAID
;
A
#
# COMPACT_ATOMS: atom_id res chain seq x y z
N MET A 1 -23.50 56.13 -48.41
CA MET A 1 -22.39 55.24 -48.08
C MET A 1 -22.62 54.73 -46.66
N LYS A 2 -23.19 53.52 -46.48
CA LYS A 2 -23.46 52.90 -45.16
C LYS A 2 -22.27 51.98 -44.84
N LYS A 3 -21.53 52.26 -43.76
CA LYS A 3 -20.44 51.40 -43.25
C LYS A 3 -21.09 50.28 -42.43
N LEU A 4 -20.87 49.04 -42.89
CA LEU A 4 -21.26 47.82 -42.18
C LEU A 4 -20.13 47.48 -41.20
N LEU A 5 -20.39 47.57 -39.90
CA LEU A 5 -19.51 47.07 -38.86
C LEU A 5 -19.74 45.56 -38.67
N VAL A 6 -18.76 44.78 -39.04
CA VAL A 6 -18.78 43.33 -38.74
C VAL A 6 -18.17 43.13 -37.36
N PHE A 7 -19.02 42.74 -36.39
CA PHE A 7 -18.58 42.32 -35.04
C PHE A 7 -18.18 40.84 -35.09
N THR A 8 -16.86 40.58 -35.05
CA THR A 8 -16.36 39.21 -34.92
C THR A 8 -16.33 38.85 -33.44
N CYS A 9 -17.30 38.04 -32.96
CA CYS A 9 -17.22 37.41 -31.64
C CYS A 9 -16.21 36.26 -31.66
N LEU A 10 -15.04 36.47 -31.03
CA LEU A 10 -14.15 35.39 -30.67
C LEU A 10 -14.72 34.62 -29.47
N ILE A 11 -15.25 33.42 -29.68
CA ILE A 11 -15.60 32.49 -28.64
C ILE A 11 -14.30 31.79 -28.19
N ALA A 12 -13.75 32.21 -27.07
CA ALA A 12 -12.67 31.49 -26.42
C ALA A 12 -13.26 30.23 -25.77
N ALA A 13 -13.14 29.11 -26.41
CA ALA A 13 -13.42 27.81 -25.80
C ALA A 13 -12.32 27.51 -24.77
N ALA A 14 -12.63 27.73 -23.48
CA ALA A 14 -11.80 27.24 -22.39
C ALA A 14 -11.84 25.71 -22.40
N LEU A 15 -10.78 25.07 -22.85
CA LEU A 15 -10.54 23.63 -22.64
C LEU A 15 -10.32 23.43 -21.13
N VAL A 16 -11.38 23.07 -20.43
CA VAL A 16 -11.27 22.53 -19.07
C VAL A 16 -10.68 21.13 -19.27
N ALA A 17 -9.35 21.00 -19.16
CA ALA A 17 -8.72 19.72 -19.03
C ALA A 17 -9.24 19.09 -17.73
N SER A 18 -10.16 18.12 -17.84
CA SER A 18 -10.56 17.30 -16.71
C SER A 18 -9.29 16.59 -16.22
N ALA A 19 -8.78 16.98 -15.06
CA ALA A 19 -7.68 16.26 -14.44
C ALA A 19 -8.14 14.81 -14.24
N GLN A 20 -7.44 13.87 -14.87
CA GLN A 20 -7.77 12.45 -14.73
C GLN A 20 -7.67 12.07 -13.27
N THR A 21 -8.72 11.46 -12.72
CA THR A 21 -8.75 10.99 -11.33
C THR A 21 -7.62 9.98 -11.12
N ARG A 22 -6.78 10.21 -10.12
CA ARG A 22 -5.65 9.31 -9.83
C ARG A 22 -6.16 7.96 -9.33
N LYS A 23 -5.47 6.92 -9.76
CA LYS A 23 -5.74 5.52 -9.43
C LYS A 23 -4.80 5.04 -8.34
N VAL A 24 -5.35 4.42 -7.31
CA VAL A 24 -4.61 3.94 -6.14
C VAL A 24 -4.68 2.42 -6.08
N SER A 25 -3.54 1.75 -5.92
CA SER A 25 -3.49 0.34 -5.59
C SER A 25 -2.87 0.12 -4.21
N VAL A 26 -3.35 -0.90 -3.54
CA VAL A 26 -2.86 -1.34 -2.24
C VAL A 26 -2.25 -2.72 -2.37
N LEU A 27 -0.99 -2.88 -1.97
CA LEU A 27 -0.33 -4.16 -1.75
C LEU A 27 -0.19 -4.33 -0.24
N GLY A 28 -1.04 -5.20 0.33
CA GLY A 28 -1.21 -5.24 1.77
C GLY A 28 -1.38 -6.63 2.38
N ASP A 29 -1.51 -6.64 3.69
CA ASP A 29 -1.88 -7.79 4.52
C ASP A 29 -3.30 -7.61 5.10
N SER A 30 -3.60 -8.27 6.24
CA SER A 30 -4.92 -8.23 6.88
C SER A 30 -5.39 -6.82 7.26
N TYR A 31 -4.47 -5.87 7.52
CA TYR A 31 -4.81 -4.49 7.87
C TYR A 31 -5.49 -3.72 6.73
N SER A 32 -5.38 -4.23 5.51
CA SER A 32 -5.94 -3.61 4.30
C SER A 32 -7.03 -4.44 3.63
N THR A 33 -7.31 -5.66 4.13
CA THR A 33 -8.38 -6.52 3.55
C THR A 33 -9.77 -6.01 3.91
N PHE A 34 -10.73 -6.21 3.01
CA PHE A 34 -12.15 -6.09 3.29
C PHE A 34 -12.93 -7.01 2.35
N LYS A 35 -13.95 -7.71 2.87
CA LYS A 35 -14.76 -8.67 2.10
C LYS A 35 -15.30 -8.05 0.81
N GLY A 36 -15.00 -8.67 -0.33
CA GLY A 36 -15.41 -8.24 -1.66
C GLY A 36 -14.45 -7.24 -2.33
N TYR A 37 -13.37 -6.82 -1.66
CA TYR A 37 -12.37 -5.88 -2.19
C TYR A 37 -10.96 -6.45 -2.30
N ASN A 38 -10.66 -7.57 -1.65
CA ASN A 38 -9.41 -8.32 -1.80
C ASN A 38 -9.57 -9.44 -2.84
N PRO A 39 -8.47 -10.01 -3.37
CA PRO A 39 -8.52 -11.03 -4.38
C PRO A 39 -9.35 -12.26 -3.97
N GLU A 40 -10.02 -12.88 -4.93
CA GLU A 40 -10.81 -14.09 -4.72
C GLU A 40 -9.91 -15.23 -4.19
N GLY A 41 -10.46 -16.04 -3.29
CA GLY A 41 -9.74 -17.17 -2.68
C GLY A 41 -8.93 -16.83 -1.42
N TYR A 42 -8.80 -15.54 -1.07
CA TYR A 42 -8.12 -15.09 0.14
C TYR A 42 -9.11 -14.51 1.13
N ALA A 43 -9.21 -15.11 2.32
CA ALA A 43 -10.12 -14.66 3.34
C ALA A 43 -9.73 -13.26 3.85
N PRO A 44 -10.65 -12.28 3.88
CA PRO A 44 -10.42 -10.99 4.48
C PRO A 44 -10.43 -11.08 6.00
N PHE A 45 -9.75 -10.15 6.68
CA PHE A 45 -9.96 -9.96 8.12
C PHE A 45 -11.28 -9.20 8.36
N TYR A 46 -11.51 -8.09 7.65
CA TYR A 46 -12.70 -7.28 7.83
C TYR A 46 -13.86 -7.70 6.90
N PRO A 47 -15.12 -7.65 7.44
CA PRO A 47 -15.49 -7.39 8.83
C PRO A 47 -15.25 -8.62 9.71
N ASP A 48 -14.79 -8.40 10.96
CA ASP A 48 -14.57 -9.44 11.98
C ASP A 48 -15.51 -9.23 13.18
N ALA A 49 -15.91 -10.30 13.85
CA ALA A 49 -16.86 -10.22 14.97
C ALA A 49 -16.30 -9.41 16.17
N ASN A 50 -14.98 -9.48 16.39
CA ASN A 50 -14.28 -8.86 17.51
C ASN A 50 -13.58 -7.55 17.15
N ASN A 51 -13.97 -6.93 16.04
CA ASN A 51 -13.49 -5.62 15.60
C ASN A 51 -14.68 -4.77 15.17
N ASP A 52 -14.63 -3.47 15.37
CA ASP A 52 -15.75 -2.56 15.10
C ASP A 52 -15.86 -2.09 13.64
N VAL A 53 -14.82 -2.30 12.81
CA VAL A 53 -14.87 -2.00 11.36
C VAL A 53 -15.81 -2.98 10.66
N LYS A 54 -16.97 -2.48 10.23
CA LYS A 54 -18.04 -3.30 9.61
C LYS A 54 -18.32 -2.93 8.16
N GLU A 55 -17.96 -1.73 7.74
CA GLU A 55 -18.22 -1.20 6.41
C GLU A 55 -16.92 -0.82 5.70
N VAL A 56 -16.89 -0.96 4.38
CA VAL A 56 -15.69 -0.70 3.57
C VAL A 56 -15.23 0.75 3.66
N ASP A 57 -16.15 1.68 3.79
CA ASP A 57 -15.87 3.12 3.89
C ASP A 57 -15.22 3.53 5.22
N GLN A 58 -15.12 2.58 6.17
CA GLN A 58 -14.38 2.74 7.42
C GLN A 58 -12.91 2.30 7.30
N THR A 59 -12.50 1.68 6.19
CA THR A 59 -11.10 1.25 5.98
C THR A 59 -10.20 2.44 5.67
N TRP A 60 -8.94 2.41 6.14
CA TRP A 60 -7.98 3.49 5.95
C TRP A 60 -7.79 3.90 4.48
N TRP A 61 -7.74 2.92 3.57
CA TRP A 61 -7.56 3.18 2.14
C TRP A 61 -8.80 3.77 1.49
N SER A 62 -10.00 3.34 1.90
CA SER A 62 -11.25 3.92 1.40
C SER A 62 -11.42 5.37 1.88
N LEU A 63 -11.10 5.64 3.14
CA LEU A 63 -11.09 6.99 3.71
C LEU A 63 -10.11 7.91 2.97
N TYR A 64 -8.87 7.45 2.74
CA TYR A 64 -7.85 8.20 2.01
C TYR A 64 -8.27 8.51 0.56
N ILE A 65 -8.73 7.49 -0.18
CA ILE A 65 -9.20 7.63 -1.57
C ILE A 65 -10.33 8.66 -1.65
N LYS A 66 -11.30 8.58 -0.73
CA LYS A 66 -12.42 9.53 -0.64
C LYS A 66 -11.96 10.95 -0.34
N ALA A 67 -11.07 11.12 0.63
CA ALA A 67 -10.54 12.43 1.02
C ALA A 67 -9.78 13.14 -0.11
N LYS A 68 -9.01 12.39 -0.92
CA LYS A 68 -8.25 12.92 -2.07
C LYS A 68 -9.07 12.99 -3.37
N GLY A 69 -10.27 12.43 -3.43
CA GLY A 69 -11.07 12.34 -4.66
C GLY A 69 -10.43 11.38 -5.69
N TYR A 70 -9.72 10.35 -5.24
CA TYR A 70 -9.09 9.33 -6.07
C TYR A 70 -10.03 8.14 -6.32
N GLN A 71 -9.58 7.14 -7.02
CA GLN A 71 -10.31 5.88 -7.22
C GLN A 71 -9.42 4.68 -6.88
N LEU A 72 -10.03 3.61 -6.37
CA LEU A 72 -9.35 2.34 -6.19
C LEU A 72 -9.14 1.68 -7.55
N GLU A 73 -7.88 1.37 -7.88
CA GLU A 73 -7.54 0.52 -9.03
C GLU A 73 -7.56 -0.94 -8.62
N GLN A 74 -6.79 -1.29 -7.58
CA GLN A 74 -6.70 -2.66 -7.09
C GLN A 74 -6.37 -2.68 -5.59
N ASN A 75 -7.10 -3.49 -4.82
CA ASN A 75 -6.68 -3.88 -3.48
C ASN A 75 -6.18 -5.33 -3.51
N ASN A 76 -4.87 -5.50 -3.58
CA ASN A 76 -4.20 -6.80 -3.51
C ASN A 76 -3.68 -7.06 -2.10
N SER A 77 -4.61 -7.18 -1.14
CA SER A 77 -4.29 -7.45 0.25
C SER A 77 -4.70 -8.86 0.64
N TRP A 78 -3.80 -9.62 1.29
CA TRP A 78 -4.02 -11.00 1.68
C TRP A 78 -3.70 -11.16 3.18
N GLY A 79 -4.69 -11.57 3.96
CA GLY A 79 -4.53 -11.75 5.40
C GLY A 79 -3.45 -12.76 5.79
N GLY A 80 -2.66 -12.44 6.80
CA GLY A 80 -1.61 -13.34 7.35
C GLY A 80 -0.34 -13.47 6.50
N THR A 81 -0.22 -12.72 5.38
CA THR A 81 0.93 -12.85 4.48
C THR A 81 2.11 -11.98 4.91
N THR A 82 3.31 -12.49 4.67
CA THR A 82 4.61 -11.87 4.95
C THR A 82 5.20 -11.24 3.69
N ILE A 83 6.09 -10.26 3.86
CA ILE A 83 6.90 -9.73 2.75
C ILE A 83 7.87 -10.80 2.27
N CYS A 84 8.57 -11.47 3.21
CA CYS A 84 9.48 -12.56 2.87
C CYS A 84 8.78 -13.92 2.73
N GLY A 85 9.51 -14.90 2.24
CA GLY A 85 9.01 -16.27 2.06
C GLY A 85 8.87 -17.08 3.35
N THR A 86 9.34 -16.55 4.51
CA THR A 86 9.20 -17.25 5.79
C THR A 86 8.02 -16.71 6.58
N GLY A 87 6.99 -17.53 6.73
CA GLY A 87 5.78 -17.20 7.48
C GLY A 87 5.77 -17.77 8.91
N TYR A 88 4.57 -17.79 9.50
CA TYR A 88 4.32 -18.30 10.84
C TYR A 88 4.84 -19.73 11.02
N PHE A 89 5.38 -20.01 12.20
CA PHE A 89 6.01 -21.30 12.55
C PHE A 89 7.16 -21.68 11.63
N LYS A 90 7.84 -20.69 11.05
CA LYS A 90 8.94 -20.84 10.08
C LYS A 90 8.58 -21.69 8.85
N ARG A 91 7.30 -21.70 8.46
CA ARG A 91 6.83 -22.39 7.25
C ARG A 91 7.19 -21.60 6.00
N ASP A 92 7.40 -22.32 4.91
CA ASP A 92 7.51 -21.70 3.59
C ASP A 92 6.17 -21.06 3.21
N ALA A 93 6.13 -19.74 3.15
CA ALA A 93 5.00 -18.90 2.75
C ALA A 93 5.27 -18.19 1.41
N SER A 94 6.33 -18.58 0.69
CA SER A 94 6.74 -17.93 -0.57
C SER A 94 5.64 -17.89 -1.62
N ALA A 95 4.73 -18.86 -1.63
CA ALA A 95 3.58 -18.91 -2.55
C ALA A 95 2.52 -17.83 -2.28
N SER A 96 2.58 -17.11 -1.18
CA SER A 96 1.67 -16.02 -0.82
C SER A 96 2.40 -14.73 -0.42
N ALA A 97 3.72 -14.71 -0.46
CA ALA A 97 4.55 -13.57 -0.09
C ALA A 97 4.24 -12.33 -0.94
N PHE A 98 4.55 -11.14 -0.42
CA PHE A 98 4.36 -9.91 -1.18
C PHE A 98 5.15 -9.89 -2.49
N THR A 99 6.33 -10.49 -2.51
CA THR A 99 7.22 -10.54 -3.68
C THR A 99 6.60 -11.15 -4.93
N ILE A 100 5.65 -12.09 -4.81
CA ILE A 100 5.01 -12.72 -5.96
C ILE A 100 3.76 -11.97 -6.46
N ARG A 101 3.34 -10.91 -5.78
CA ARG A 101 2.10 -10.18 -6.06
C ARG A 101 2.32 -8.86 -6.79
N VAL A 102 3.56 -8.56 -7.18
CA VAL A 102 3.94 -7.29 -7.84
C VAL A 102 3.11 -7.01 -9.10
N ASP A 103 2.87 -8.02 -9.93
CA ASP A 103 2.14 -7.85 -11.20
C ASP A 103 0.61 -7.73 -11.04
N LEU A 104 0.09 -7.83 -9.83
CA LEU A 104 -1.34 -7.91 -9.54
C LEU A 104 -1.94 -6.56 -9.09
N LEU A 105 -1.32 -5.43 -9.43
CA LEU A 105 -1.75 -4.10 -8.98
C LEU A 105 -2.45 -3.25 -10.05
N GLY A 106 -2.70 -3.80 -11.24
CA GLY A 106 -3.34 -3.07 -12.35
C GLY A 106 -2.43 -2.00 -12.94
N ASP A 107 -2.97 -0.80 -13.18
CA ASP A 107 -2.27 0.35 -13.74
C ASP A 107 -2.46 1.60 -12.83
N PRO A 108 -1.84 1.60 -11.64
CA PRO A 108 -2.02 2.67 -10.66
C PRO A 108 -1.11 3.88 -10.91
N ASP A 109 -1.57 5.06 -10.45
CA ASP A 109 -0.74 6.25 -10.28
C ASP A 109 -0.04 6.27 -8.91
N ILE A 110 -0.62 5.57 -7.92
CA ILE A 110 -0.12 5.50 -6.54
C ILE A 110 -0.21 4.06 -6.05
N ILE A 111 0.86 3.58 -5.43
CA ILE A 111 0.90 2.28 -4.75
C ILE A 111 1.17 2.50 -3.28
N PHE A 112 0.30 1.97 -2.43
CA PHE A 112 0.56 1.81 -1.01
C PHE A 112 1.03 0.39 -0.72
N LEU A 113 2.24 0.26 -0.20
CA LEU A 113 2.78 -0.98 0.36
C LEU A 113 2.59 -0.96 1.87
N PHE A 114 1.67 -1.77 2.40
CA PHE A 114 1.43 -1.89 3.83
C PHE A 114 1.65 -3.34 4.27
N GLY A 115 2.85 -3.65 4.75
CA GLY A 115 3.29 -4.98 5.13
C GLY A 115 4.40 -4.95 6.19
N GLY A 116 4.91 -6.13 6.53
CA GLY A 116 5.92 -6.31 7.58
C GLY A 116 5.34 -6.65 8.95
N THR A 117 4.04 -6.41 9.18
CA THR A 117 3.36 -6.77 10.43
C THR A 117 3.44 -8.28 10.68
N ASN A 118 3.10 -9.08 9.66
CA ASN A 118 3.17 -10.54 9.79
C ASN A 118 4.61 -11.05 9.87
N ASP A 119 5.58 -10.41 9.22
CA ASP A 119 7.00 -10.74 9.36
C ASP A 119 7.48 -10.54 10.81
N ALA A 120 7.04 -9.44 11.44
CA ALA A 120 7.32 -9.17 12.84
C ALA A 120 6.68 -10.21 13.77
N TRP A 121 5.39 -10.51 13.58
CA TRP A 121 4.63 -11.44 14.43
C TRP A 121 5.03 -12.90 14.23
N ALA A 122 5.36 -13.30 13.00
CA ALA A 122 5.85 -14.64 12.69
C ALA A 122 7.29 -14.88 13.18
N GLY A 123 8.01 -13.84 13.55
CA GLY A 123 9.43 -13.92 13.88
C GLY A 123 10.26 -14.29 12.67
N SER A 124 9.90 -13.80 11.46
CA SER A 124 10.63 -14.05 10.23
C SER A 124 12.09 -13.63 10.37
N PRO A 125 13.05 -14.37 9.80
CA PRO A 125 14.46 -14.00 9.87
C PRO A 125 14.68 -12.70 9.08
N VAL A 126 15.50 -11.79 9.61
CA VAL A 126 15.75 -10.51 8.93
C VAL A 126 16.76 -10.61 7.80
N GLY A 127 17.77 -11.49 7.91
CA GLY A 127 18.85 -11.65 6.94
C GLY A 127 19.78 -10.44 6.84
N GLU A 128 20.70 -10.49 5.88
CA GLU A 128 21.61 -9.39 5.58
C GLU A 128 20.99 -8.43 4.56
N TYR A 129 21.51 -7.19 4.48
CA TYR A 129 21.10 -6.25 3.44
C TYR A 129 21.69 -6.69 2.10
N GLN A 130 20.80 -6.91 1.10
CA GLN A 130 21.17 -7.32 -0.25
C GLN A 130 20.29 -6.55 -1.24
N TYR A 131 20.91 -5.95 -2.28
CA TYR A 131 20.22 -5.05 -3.19
C TYR A 131 20.29 -5.51 -4.66
N ALA A 132 20.82 -6.69 -4.93
CA ALA A 132 20.88 -7.30 -6.26
C ALA A 132 21.06 -8.83 -6.15
N ASP A 133 20.86 -9.52 -7.27
CA ASP A 133 21.17 -10.94 -7.47
C ASP A 133 20.51 -11.86 -6.42
N TRP A 134 19.26 -11.56 -6.06
CA TRP A 134 18.52 -12.35 -5.07
C TRP A 134 18.20 -13.75 -5.58
N THR A 135 18.50 -14.72 -4.76
CA THR A 135 18.02 -16.11 -4.90
C THR A 135 16.66 -16.27 -4.19
N LYS A 136 16.02 -17.41 -4.42
CA LYS A 136 14.79 -17.75 -3.68
C LYS A 136 15.07 -17.88 -2.18
N GLU A 137 16.23 -18.44 -1.81
CA GLU A 137 16.70 -18.61 -0.43
C GLU A 137 16.93 -17.26 0.25
N ASP A 138 17.49 -16.27 -0.45
CA ASP A 138 17.65 -14.92 0.08
C ASP A 138 16.30 -14.31 0.43
N CYS A 139 15.31 -14.46 -0.47
CA CYS A 139 13.95 -13.97 -0.26
C CYS A 139 13.16 -14.69 0.85
N MET A 140 13.71 -15.74 1.45
CA MET A 140 13.17 -16.29 2.71
C MET A 140 13.45 -15.37 3.91
N ASN A 141 14.32 -14.37 3.77
CA ASN A 141 14.68 -13.39 4.79
C ASN A 141 14.07 -12.03 4.47
N PHE A 142 13.73 -11.27 5.52
CA PHE A 142 12.96 -10.03 5.38
C PHE A 142 13.67 -8.93 4.57
N ARG A 143 14.96 -8.64 4.88
CA ARG A 143 15.72 -7.56 4.21
C ARG A 143 15.92 -7.79 2.72
N PRO A 144 16.40 -8.97 2.28
CA PRO A 144 16.51 -9.27 0.85
C PRO A 144 15.15 -9.27 0.15
N ALA A 145 14.11 -9.85 0.77
CA ALA A 145 12.77 -9.89 0.19
C ALA A 145 12.16 -8.50 0.03
N LEU A 146 12.31 -7.63 1.03
CA LEU A 146 11.85 -6.24 0.95
C LEU A 146 12.59 -5.48 -0.16
N ALA A 147 13.92 -5.64 -0.26
CA ALA A 147 14.71 -5.01 -1.31
C ALA A 147 14.28 -5.51 -2.71
N CYS A 148 14.14 -6.81 -2.89
CA CYS A 148 13.65 -7.43 -4.12
C CYS A 148 12.25 -6.90 -4.49
N LEU A 149 11.34 -6.81 -3.52
CA LEU A 149 9.99 -6.29 -3.71
C LEU A 149 9.99 -4.84 -4.17
N LEU A 150 10.75 -3.95 -3.52
CA LEU A 150 10.79 -2.53 -3.88
C LEU A 150 11.43 -2.30 -5.24
N ASP A 151 12.50 -3.01 -5.57
CA ASP A 151 13.13 -3.00 -6.90
C ASP A 151 12.13 -3.45 -7.98
N ALA A 152 11.43 -4.56 -7.74
CA ALA A 152 10.44 -5.08 -8.68
C ALA A 152 9.26 -4.11 -8.88
N LEU A 153 8.76 -3.48 -7.81
CA LEU A 153 7.68 -2.48 -7.90
C LEU A 153 8.10 -1.26 -8.72
N GLN A 154 9.30 -0.71 -8.50
CA GLN A 154 9.80 0.42 -9.27
C GLN A 154 10.01 0.09 -10.76
N LYS A 155 10.51 -1.09 -11.06
CA LYS A 155 10.68 -1.57 -12.45
C LYS A 155 9.35 -1.80 -13.15
N ARG A 156 8.38 -2.38 -12.44
CA ARG A 156 7.07 -2.72 -13.00
C ARG A 156 6.17 -1.51 -13.17
N TYR A 157 6.27 -0.54 -12.25
CA TYR A 157 5.42 0.66 -12.19
C TYR A 157 6.26 1.95 -12.17
N PRO A 158 7.05 2.23 -13.24
CA PRO A 158 8.03 3.33 -13.23
C PRO A 158 7.40 4.73 -13.17
N LYS A 159 6.09 4.83 -13.39
CA LYS A 159 5.34 6.10 -13.32
C LYS A 159 4.56 6.25 -12.01
N ALA A 160 4.33 5.16 -11.30
CA ALA A 160 3.57 5.20 -10.06
C ALA A 160 4.40 5.78 -8.91
N LYS A 161 3.76 6.58 -8.07
CA LYS A 161 4.33 6.97 -6.79
C LYS A 161 4.14 5.83 -5.79
N ILE A 162 5.22 5.34 -5.21
CA ILE A 162 5.19 4.26 -4.23
C ILE A 162 5.40 4.84 -2.85
N TYR A 163 4.51 4.49 -1.90
CA TYR A 163 4.62 4.79 -0.49
C TYR A 163 4.65 3.50 0.31
N SER A 164 5.59 3.38 1.21
CA SER A 164 5.65 2.26 2.16
C SER A 164 5.10 2.70 3.50
N ILE A 165 4.26 1.89 4.11
CA ILE A 165 3.62 2.16 5.40
C ILE A 165 4.18 1.18 6.43
N LEU A 166 4.76 1.71 7.49
CA LEU A 166 5.27 0.94 8.61
C LEU A 166 4.26 0.99 9.75
N ASN A 167 3.77 -0.17 10.16
CA ASN A 167 2.85 -0.29 11.29
C ASN A 167 3.54 0.11 12.62
N SER A 168 2.76 0.63 13.55
CA SER A 168 3.22 0.89 14.92
C SER A 168 3.52 -0.39 15.69
N GLU A 169 4.40 -0.29 16.71
CA GLU A 169 4.66 -1.35 17.71
C GLU A 169 5.24 -2.66 17.14
N LEU A 170 5.98 -2.58 16.04
CA LEU A 170 6.74 -3.73 15.54
C LEU A 170 8.12 -3.82 16.21
N ARG A 171 8.75 -4.99 16.11
CA ARG A 171 10.13 -5.18 16.61
C ARG A 171 11.12 -4.33 15.80
N GLU A 172 12.13 -3.77 16.50
CA GLU A 172 13.01 -2.75 15.94
C GLU A 172 13.80 -3.24 14.72
N GLU A 173 14.15 -4.52 14.63
CA GLU A 173 14.86 -5.04 13.45
C GLU A 173 14.03 -4.94 12.16
N ILE A 174 12.69 -5.04 12.25
CA ILE A 174 11.79 -4.82 11.12
C ILE A 174 11.71 -3.33 10.80
N ASN A 175 11.52 -2.48 11.83
CA ASN A 175 11.44 -1.03 11.66
C ASN A 175 12.71 -0.48 10.98
N GLU A 176 13.88 -0.82 11.50
CA GLU A 176 15.15 -0.38 10.94
C GLU A 176 15.37 -0.92 9.52
N SER A 177 14.97 -2.17 9.25
CA SER A 177 15.05 -2.73 7.91
C SER A 177 14.19 -1.95 6.92
N MET A 178 12.96 -1.59 7.30
CA MET A 178 12.07 -0.75 6.48
C MET A 178 12.69 0.62 6.19
N ARG A 179 13.24 1.28 7.22
CA ARG A 179 13.92 2.60 7.08
C ARG A 179 15.10 2.54 6.13
N VAL A 180 15.97 1.55 6.31
CA VAL A 180 17.20 1.42 5.51
C VAL A 180 16.88 1.07 4.07
N VAL A 181 16.01 0.08 3.83
CA VAL A 181 15.71 -0.39 2.46
C VAL A 181 14.88 0.66 1.71
N CYS A 182 13.86 1.26 2.33
CA CYS A 182 13.09 2.34 1.69
C CYS A 182 13.96 3.53 1.31
N ARG A 183 14.91 3.92 2.19
CA ARG A 183 15.88 4.99 1.90
C ARG A 183 16.76 4.64 0.70
N HIS A 184 17.24 3.40 0.58
CA HIS A 184 18.06 2.94 -0.54
C HIS A 184 17.33 3.13 -1.87
N TYR A 185 16.04 2.81 -1.92
CA TYR A 185 15.23 2.94 -3.14
C TYR A 185 14.57 4.32 -3.32
N GLY A 186 14.80 5.27 -2.41
CA GLY A 186 14.18 6.59 -2.45
C GLY A 186 12.64 6.53 -2.31
N ILE A 187 12.12 5.50 -1.66
CA ILE A 187 10.69 5.34 -1.37
C ILE A 187 10.38 6.00 -0.03
N GLN A 188 9.34 6.84 -0.03
CA GLN A 188 8.89 7.47 1.21
C GLN A 188 8.29 6.41 2.14
N LEU A 189 8.88 6.30 3.34
CA LEU A 189 8.35 5.50 4.44
C LEU A 189 7.48 6.38 5.33
N ILE A 190 6.27 5.93 5.63
CA ILE A 190 5.35 6.58 6.56
C ILE A 190 5.27 5.69 7.79
N GLU A 191 5.84 6.16 8.89
CA GLU A 191 5.89 5.44 10.16
C GLU A 191 4.66 5.80 10.99
N LEU A 192 3.74 4.85 11.13
CA LEU A 192 2.52 5.04 11.91
C LEU A 192 2.81 4.99 13.41
N HIS A 193 2.07 5.78 14.16
CA HIS A 193 2.11 5.80 15.62
C HIS A 193 0.70 5.87 16.22
N ASP A 194 0.55 5.40 17.45
CA ASP A 194 -0.68 5.51 18.25
C ASP A 194 -1.95 5.00 17.53
N ILE A 195 -1.83 3.87 16.84
CA ILE A 195 -2.96 3.25 16.14
C ILE A 195 -3.78 2.41 17.12
N ASP A 196 -5.03 2.81 17.33
CA ASP A 196 -5.97 2.03 18.13
C ASP A 196 -6.31 0.70 17.46
N LYS A 197 -6.29 -0.38 18.23
CA LYS A 197 -6.46 -1.75 17.74
C LYS A 197 -7.46 -2.55 18.55
N GLN A 198 -8.28 -3.33 17.88
CA GLN A 198 -9.16 -4.33 18.45
C GLN A 198 -8.79 -5.69 17.84
N ASN A 199 -8.60 -6.70 18.67
CA ASN A 199 -8.16 -8.02 18.24
C ASN A 199 -6.89 -7.96 17.35
N GLY A 200 -5.92 -7.12 17.74
CA GLY A 200 -4.64 -6.94 17.05
C GLY A 200 -4.71 -6.16 15.73
N HIS A 201 -5.88 -5.71 15.28
CA HIS A 201 -6.09 -5.00 14.02
C HIS A 201 -6.70 -3.62 14.25
N PRO A 202 -6.44 -2.64 13.38
CA PRO A 202 -7.00 -1.30 13.52
C PRO A 202 -8.52 -1.31 13.73
N SER A 203 -8.98 -0.57 14.75
CA SER A 203 -10.39 -0.25 14.96
C SER A 203 -10.84 0.85 13.99
N ILE A 204 -12.12 1.27 14.04
CA ILE A 204 -12.59 2.44 13.27
C ILE A 204 -11.71 3.66 13.55
N SER A 205 -11.41 3.94 14.84
CA SER A 205 -10.54 5.07 15.19
C SER A 205 -9.10 4.86 14.71
N GLY A 206 -8.59 3.63 14.74
CA GLY A 206 -7.29 3.27 14.19
C GLY A 206 -7.22 3.44 12.67
N MET A 207 -8.26 3.02 11.95
CA MET A 207 -8.37 3.24 10.50
C MET A 207 -8.39 4.72 10.14
N GLN A 208 -9.12 5.54 10.88
CA GLN A 208 -9.14 6.99 10.70
C GLN A 208 -7.77 7.59 10.98
N SER A 209 -7.11 7.19 12.08
CA SER A 209 -5.75 7.65 12.42
C SER A 209 -4.74 7.31 11.33
N ILE A 210 -4.78 6.11 10.75
CA ILE A 210 -3.93 5.76 9.61
C ILE A 210 -4.18 6.71 8.44
N CYS A 211 -5.45 6.94 8.08
CA CYS A 211 -5.80 7.86 7.00
C CYS A 211 -5.27 9.28 7.26
N ASP A 212 -5.46 9.81 8.46
CA ASP A 212 -5.05 11.16 8.84
C ASP A 212 -3.53 11.32 8.76
N GLN A 213 -2.76 10.34 9.27
CA GLN A 213 -1.30 10.33 9.18
C GLN A 213 -0.80 10.24 7.73
N LEU A 214 -1.50 9.49 6.86
CA LEU A 214 -1.19 9.48 5.42
C LEU A 214 -1.50 10.82 4.75
N LEU A 215 -2.61 11.46 5.10
CA LEU A 215 -2.98 12.78 4.56
C LEU A 215 -2.00 13.87 4.99
N GLU A 216 -1.45 13.78 6.20
CA GLU A 216 -0.43 14.71 6.71
C GLU A 216 0.94 14.48 6.04
N ALA A 217 1.32 13.22 5.80
CA ALA A 217 2.62 12.86 5.25
C ALA A 217 2.72 13.01 3.73
N ILE A 218 1.58 13.04 3.02
CA ILE A 218 1.52 13.01 1.54
C ILE A 218 0.81 14.26 1.02
N ASP A 219 1.54 15.09 0.28
CA ASP A 219 1.06 16.31 -0.40
C ASP A 219 0.06 16.02 -1.56
#